data_b0422aaff82ab42458806fcd53f081fb
#
_entry.id   b0422aaff82ab42458806fcd53f081fb
#
_cell.length_a   1.000
_cell.length_b   1.000
_cell.length_c   1.000
_cell.angle_alpha   90.00
_cell.angle_beta   90.00
_cell.angle_gamma   90.00
#
_symmetry.space_group_name_H-M   'P 1'
#
loop_
_entity.id
_entity.type
_entity.pdbx_description
1 polymer ?
#
loop_
_entity_poly.entity_id
_entity_poly.type
_entity_poly.pdbx_seq_one_letter_code
_entity_poly.pdbx_strand_id
1 'polypeptide(L)'
;MNSLRIAMAQCRQTDDFDANARTIFRFLDEAAKRQAQIICFPETQTVGYRVDIARPDTPVEPQRLEELHRRVAQRCSELHLACILGTETPLESDPAGKPYNSALVIAANGDILGVHHKNRLTPLDAIAYSPGTSFETFDLCGVRVGIVICFEG
;
A
#
# COMPACT_ATOMS: atom_id res chain seq x y z
N MET A 1 15.37 3.28 25.75
CA MET A 1 14.53 3.65 24.58
C MET A 1 14.21 2.37 23.83
N ASN A 2 12.93 2.06 23.62
CA ASN A 2 12.56 0.92 22.80
C ASN A 2 12.86 1.28 21.33
N SER A 3 13.71 0.49 20.69
CA SER A 3 14.00 0.67 19.25
C SER A 3 12.89 0.06 18.41
N LEU A 4 12.43 0.77 17.38
CA LEU A 4 11.50 0.26 16.38
C LEU A 4 12.28 -0.28 15.18
N ARG A 5 12.03 -1.56 14.81
CA ARG A 5 12.65 -2.15 13.62
C ARG A 5 11.68 -2.11 12.44
N ILE A 6 12.06 -1.36 11.40
CA ILE A 6 11.28 -1.19 10.18
C ILE A 6 11.98 -1.90 9.03
N ALA A 7 11.25 -2.68 8.26
CA ALA A 7 11.69 -3.26 6.99
C ALA A 7 11.21 -2.39 5.83
N MET A 8 12.12 -2.02 4.94
CA MET A 8 11.79 -1.37 3.67
C MET A 8 11.85 -2.42 2.57
N ALA A 9 10.72 -2.74 1.96
CA ALA A 9 10.65 -3.74 0.89
C ALA A 9 11.16 -3.14 -0.42
N GLN A 10 12.37 -3.50 -0.83
CA GLN A 10 12.88 -3.18 -2.16
C GLN A 10 12.56 -4.36 -3.09
N CYS A 11 11.40 -4.33 -3.69
CA CYS A 11 10.90 -5.39 -4.55
C CYS A 11 10.48 -4.85 -5.93
N ARG A 12 10.55 -5.75 -6.91
CA ARG A 12 10.11 -5.43 -8.27
C ARG A 12 8.58 -5.31 -8.31
N GLN A 13 8.10 -4.28 -8.97
CA GLN A 13 6.73 -4.15 -9.42
C GLN A 13 6.58 -4.64 -10.85
N THR A 14 5.45 -5.21 -11.16
CA THR A 14 5.07 -5.63 -12.50
C THR A 14 3.60 -5.28 -12.76
N ASP A 15 3.15 -5.43 -13.99
CA ASP A 15 1.73 -5.37 -14.38
C ASP A 15 0.97 -6.69 -14.12
N ASP A 16 1.66 -7.71 -13.61
CA ASP A 16 1.06 -8.98 -13.18
C ASP A 16 0.68 -8.90 -11.69
N PHE A 17 -0.62 -8.74 -11.44
CA PHE A 17 -1.19 -8.67 -10.09
C PHE A 17 -0.82 -9.88 -9.22
N ASP A 18 -0.86 -11.09 -9.76
CA ASP A 18 -0.58 -12.30 -8.99
C ASP A 18 0.91 -12.44 -8.67
N ALA A 19 1.79 -11.99 -9.57
CA ALA A 19 3.23 -11.92 -9.30
C ALA A 19 3.53 -10.89 -8.20
N ASN A 20 2.86 -9.73 -8.23
CA ASN A 20 2.98 -8.71 -7.19
C ASN A 20 2.47 -9.25 -5.85
N ALA A 21 1.31 -9.92 -5.82
CA ALA A 21 0.76 -10.54 -4.61
C ALA A 21 1.74 -11.58 -4.00
N ARG A 22 2.28 -12.49 -4.82
CA ARG A 22 3.29 -13.47 -4.36
C ARG A 22 4.52 -12.77 -3.77
N THR A 23 4.94 -11.68 -4.38
CA THR A 23 6.07 -10.87 -3.89
C THR A 23 5.75 -10.24 -2.54
N ILE A 24 4.56 -9.67 -2.36
CA ILE A 24 4.11 -9.08 -1.08
C ILE A 24 4.19 -10.15 0.03
N PHE A 25 3.57 -11.31 -0.16
CA PHE A 25 3.58 -12.36 0.88
C PHE A 25 4.98 -12.86 1.22
N ARG A 26 5.84 -13.04 0.23
CA ARG A 26 7.24 -13.43 0.44
C ARG A 26 8.00 -12.40 1.29
N PHE A 27 7.79 -11.09 1.05
CA PHE A 27 8.45 -10.04 1.81
C PHE A 27 7.88 -9.88 3.22
N LEU A 28 6.57 -10.12 3.44
CA LEU A 28 5.99 -10.20 4.78
C LEU A 28 6.68 -11.30 5.60
N ASP A 29 6.79 -12.50 5.04
CA ASP A 29 7.44 -13.62 5.71
C ASP A 29 8.92 -13.33 6.04
N GLU A 30 9.65 -12.72 5.12
CA GLU A 30 11.05 -12.38 5.31
C GLU A 30 11.24 -11.28 6.37
N ALA A 31 10.39 -10.27 6.39
CA ALA A 31 10.41 -9.20 7.39
C ALA A 31 10.15 -9.76 8.80
N ALA A 32 9.17 -10.66 8.93
CA ALA A 32 8.86 -11.32 10.20
C ALA A 32 10.03 -12.18 10.69
N LYS A 33 10.68 -12.96 9.81
CA LYS A 33 11.90 -13.73 10.17
C LYS A 33 13.02 -12.82 10.69
N ARG A 34 13.11 -11.60 10.19
CA ARG A 34 14.08 -10.58 10.64
C ARG A 34 13.58 -9.77 11.83
N GLN A 35 12.46 -10.15 12.44
CA GLN A 35 11.88 -9.49 13.60
C GLN A 35 11.57 -8.02 13.35
N ALA A 36 11.17 -7.64 12.13
CA ALA A 36 10.63 -6.33 11.87
C ALA A 36 9.28 -6.17 12.58
N GLN A 37 8.96 -4.96 13.01
CA GLN A 37 7.68 -4.61 13.62
C GLN A 37 6.75 -3.96 12.60
N ILE A 38 7.33 -3.28 11.61
CA ILE A 38 6.61 -2.66 10.49
C ILE A 38 7.33 -3.04 9.20
N ILE A 39 6.58 -3.33 8.14
CA ILE A 39 7.10 -3.38 6.77
C ILE A 39 6.43 -2.32 5.91
N CYS A 40 7.24 -1.61 5.10
CA CYS A 40 6.77 -0.64 4.12
C CYS A 40 7.04 -1.15 2.71
N PHE A 41 6.00 -1.19 1.88
CA PHE A 41 6.08 -1.55 0.47
C PHE A 41 6.17 -0.32 -0.43
N PRO A 42 6.71 -0.46 -1.65
CA PRO A 42 6.70 0.59 -2.65
C PRO A 42 5.31 1.11 -3.00
N GLU A 43 5.27 2.34 -3.52
CA GLU A 43 4.09 2.95 -4.14
C GLU A 43 3.44 1.98 -5.14
N THR A 44 2.11 1.80 -5.08
CA THR A 44 1.32 0.95 -5.99
C THR A 44 1.80 -0.49 -6.16
N GLN A 45 2.44 -1.07 -5.14
CA GLN A 45 3.02 -2.43 -5.20
C GLN A 45 2.03 -3.52 -5.63
N THR A 46 0.74 -3.35 -5.37
CA THR A 46 -0.28 -4.36 -5.69
C THR A 46 -0.52 -4.51 -7.19
N VAL A 47 -0.50 -3.42 -7.93
CA VAL A 47 -0.93 -3.36 -9.35
C VAL A 47 0.17 -2.91 -10.31
N GLY A 48 1.26 -2.34 -9.78
CA GLY A 48 2.26 -1.64 -10.56
C GLY A 48 1.87 -0.19 -10.86
N TYR A 49 2.86 0.67 -11.01
CA TYR A 49 2.64 2.09 -11.26
C TYR A 49 2.08 2.33 -12.68
N ARG A 50 0.87 2.89 -12.76
CA ARG A 50 0.11 3.01 -14.02
C ARG A 50 0.77 3.85 -15.09
N VAL A 51 1.63 4.75 -14.69
CA VAL A 51 2.29 5.68 -15.63
C VAL A 51 3.51 5.05 -16.32
N ASP A 52 4.09 4.02 -15.70
CA ASP A 52 5.35 3.43 -16.16
C ASP A 52 5.26 1.91 -16.37
N ILE A 53 4.57 1.20 -15.49
CA ILE A 53 4.52 -0.28 -15.47
C ILE A 53 3.18 -0.79 -15.99
N ALA A 54 2.07 -0.33 -15.40
CA ALA A 54 0.72 -0.64 -15.86
C ALA A 54 0.28 0.43 -16.87
N ARG A 55 -0.91 0.25 -17.47
CA ARG A 55 -1.50 1.25 -18.38
C ARG A 55 -2.43 2.19 -17.62
N PRO A 56 -2.47 3.49 -17.97
CA PRO A 56 -3.37 4.44 -17.32
C PRO A 56 -4.85 4.04 -17.39
N ASP A 57 -5.26 3.37 -18.47
CA ASP A 57 -6.61 2.92 -18.76
C ASP A 57 -6.93 1.50 -18.26
N THR A 58 -5.98 0.84 -17.56
CA THR A 58 -6.25 -0.50 -16.97
C THR A 58 -7.39 -0.38 -15.97
N PRO A 59 -8.47 -1.16 -16.10
CA PRO A 59 -9.58 -1.13 -15.14
C PRO A 59 -9.11 -1.43 -13.72
N VAL A 60 -9.67 -0.70 -12.76
CA VAL A 60 -9.54 -1.07 -11.34
C VAL A 60 -10.41 -2.31 -11.10
N GLU A 61 -9.86 -3.31 -10.45
CA GLU A 61 -10.60 -4.51 -10.03
C GLU A 61 -10.86 -4.46 -8.51
N PRO A 62 -11.88 -3.72 -8.03
CA PRO A 62 -12.05 -3.43 -6.61
C PRO A 62 -12.15 -4.70 -5.75
N GLN A 63 -12.92 -5.70 -6.18
CA GLN A 63 -13.10 -6.94 -5.42
C GLN A 63 -11.78 -7.72 -5.29
N ARG A 64 -10.95 -7.72 -6.34
CA ARG A 64 -9.65 -8.39 -6.35
C ARG A 64 -8.65 -7.68 -5.42
N LEU A 65 -8.68 -6.35 -5.42
CA LEU A 65 -7.89 -5.54 -4.49
C LEU A 65 -8.34 -5.76 -3.04
N GLU A 66 -9.63 -5.71 -2.77
CA GLU A 66 -10.21 -5.93 -1.44
C GLU A 66 -9.84 -7.32 -0.89
N GLU A 67 -9.96 -8.36 -1.72
CA GLU A 67 -9.56 -9.72 -1.34
C GLU A 67 -8.05 -9.79 -1.03
N LEU A 68 -7.19 -9.15 -1.82
CA LEU A 68 -5.77 -9.09 -1.53
C LEU A 68 -5.49 -8.33 -0.22
N HIS A 69 -6.13 -7.18 0.00
CA HIS A 69 -5.99 -6.40 1.23
C HIS A 69 -6.37 -7.22 2.46
N ARG A 70 -7.51 -7.92 2.40
CA ARG A 70 -7.97 -8.81 3.48
C ARG A 70 -6.97 -9.95 3.77
N ARG A 71 -6.42 -10.57 2.73
CA ARG A 71 -5.40 -11.64 2.89
C ARG A 71 -4.08 -11.10 3.45
N VAL A 72 -3.66 -9.91 3.04
CA VAL A 72 -2.47 -9.25 3.61
C VAL A 72 -2.72 -8.91 5.08
N ALA A 73 -3.89 -8.37 5.42
CA ALA A 73 -4.27 -8.07 6.80
C ALA A 73 -4.27 -9.33 7.69
N GLN A 74 -4.85 -10.43 7.20
CA GLN A 74 -4.79 -11.71 7.88
C GLN A 74 -3.34 -12.17 8.10
N ARG A 75 -2.48 -12.06 7.07
CA ARG A 75 -1.06 -12.45 7.18
C ARG A 75 -0.31 -11.59 8.17
N CYS A 76 -0.58 -10.28 8.21
CA CYS A 76 -0.03 -9.36 9.21
C CYS A 76 -0.38 -9.81 10.64
N SER A 77 -1.63 -10.22 10.88
CA SER A 77 -2.07 -10.77 12.17
C SER A 77 -1.32 -12.05 12.56
N GLU A 78 -1.19 -13.00 11.63
CA GLU A 78 -0.46 -14.26 11.85
C GLU A 78 1.02 -14.04 12.19
N LEU A 79 1.63 -13.03 11.57
CA LEU A 79 3.05 -12.71 11.73
C LEU A 79 3.32 -11.69 12.85
N HIS A 80 2.30 -11.10 13.45
CA HIS A 80 2.40 -9.95 14.37
C HIS A 80 3.22 -8.81 13.79
N LEU A 81 3.03 -8.51 12.50
CA LEU A 81 3.78 -7.56 11.71
C LEU A 81 2.84 -6.49 11.14
N ALA A 82 3.07 -5.22 11.47
CA ALA A 82 2.34 -4.12 10.85
C ALA A 82 2.82 -3.87 9.42
N CYS A 83 1.94 -3.37 8.56
CA CYS A 83 2.24 -3.16 7.14
C CYS A 83 1.74 -1.82 6.64
N ILE A 84 2.57 -1.13 5.86
CA ILE A 84 2.17 -0.01 5.01
C ILE A 84 2.31 -0.51 3.56
N LEU A 85 1.15 -0.74 2.91
CA LEU A 85 1.07 -1.37 1.60
C LEU A 85 0.73 -0.34 0.53
N GLY A 86 1.65 -0.10 -0.42
CA GLY A 86 1.34 0.67 -1.61
C GLY A 86 0.34 -0.07 -2.50
N THR A 87 -0.78 0.57 -2.79
CA THR A 87 -1.92 -0.01 -3.50
C THR A 87 -2.69 1.03 -4.29
N GLU A 88 -3.79 0.62 -4.89
CA GLU A 88 -4.82 1.50 -5.41
C GLU A 88 -6.12 1.31 -4.64
N THR A 89 -6.95 2.34 -4.63
CA THR A 89 -8.31 2.27 -4.14
C THR A 89 -9.25 2.97 -5.13
N PRO A 90 -10.47 2.46 -5.34
CA PRO A 90 -11.41 3.10 -6.24
C PRO A 90 -11.86 4.46 -5.69
N LEU A 91 -12.23 5.37 -6.59
CA LEU A 91 -12.93 6.60 -6.23
C LEU A 91 -14.39 6.25 -5.91
N GLU A 92 -14.86 6.52 -4.69
CA GLU A 92 -16.20 6.13 -4.25
C GLU A 92 -17.31 6.76 -5.13
N SER A 93 -17.09 8.02 -5.55
CA SER A 93 -18.06 8.75 -6.39
C SER A 93 -18.04 8.32 -7.87
N ASP A 94 -16.96 7.68 -8.33
CA ASP A 94 -16.78 7.17 -9.69
C ASP A 94 -15.88 5.94 -9.69
N PRO A 95 -16.39 4.75 -9.34
CA PRO A 95 -15.59 3.53 -9.27
C PRO A 95 -14.98 3.08 -10.61
N ALA A 96 -15.52 3.56 -11.73
CA ALA A 96 -14.98 3.32 -13.07
C ALA A 96 -13.97 4.38 -13.51
N GLY A 97 -13.82 5.46 -12.73
CA GLY A 97 -12.89 6.54 -12.98
C GLY A 97 -11.46 6.23 -12.59
N LYS A 98 -10.64 7.27 -12.55
CA LYS A 98 -9.25 7.16 -12.10
C LYS A 98 -9.20 6.79 -10.62
N PRO A 99 -8.49 5.71 -10.23
CA PRO A 99 -8.34 5.33 -8.84
C PRO A 99 -7.49 6.35 -8.07
N TYR A 100 -7.44 6.20 -6.75
CA TYR A 100 -6.40 6.81 -5.94
C TYR A 100 -5.12 5.96 -5.94
N ASN A 101 -3.98 6.61 -6.01
CA ASN A 101 -2.70 6.04 -5.59
C ASN A 101 -2.66 6.09 -4.06
N SER A 102 -2.58 4.95 -3.41
CA SER A 102 -2.91 4.82 -1.99
C SER A 102 -1.85 4.03 -1.21
N ALA A 103 -1.76 4.32 0.07
CA ALA A 103 -1.05 3.51 1.05
C ALA A 103 -2.04 2.99 2.11
N LEU A 104 -2.27 1.68 2.13
CA LEU A 104 -3.09 1.02 3.13
C LEU A 104 -2.26 0.75 4.38
N VAL A 105 -2.78 1.14 5.55
CA VAL A 105 -2.11 0.97 6.84
C VAL A 105 -2.79 -0.14 7.64
N ILE A 106 -2.02 -1.19 7.95
CA ILE A 106 -2.48 -2.41 8.61
C ILE A 106 -1.70 -2.59 9.91
N ALA A 107 -2.41 -2.73 11.02
CA ALA A 107 -1.81 -2.99 12.32
C ALA A 107 -1.30 -4.44 12.43
N ALA A 108 -0.45 -4.71 13.42
CA ALA A 108 0.12 -6.03 13.68
C ALA A 108 -0.91 -7.10 14.12
N ASN A 109 -2.11 -6.70 14.52
CA ASN A 109 -3.24 -7.60 14.79
C ASN A 109 -4.13 -7.86 13.57
N GLY A 110 -3.79 -7.26 12.41
CA GLY A 110 -4.54 -7.37 11.18
C GLY A 110 -5.64 -6.33 10.98
N ASP A 111 -5.86 -5.42 11.93
CA ASP A 111 -6.83 -4.34 11.74
C ASP A 111 -6.35 -3.37 10.66
N ILE A 112 -7.22 -3.04 9.73
CA ILE A 112 -6.98 -1.96 8.78
C ILE A 112 -7.26 -0.64 9.49
N LEU A 113 -6.20 0.12 9.76
CA LEU A 113 -6.30 1.39 10.49
C LEU A 113 -6.81 2.53 9.61
N GLY A 114 -6.61 2.44 8.30
CA GLY A 114 -7.05 3.41 7.32
C GLY A 114 -6.20 3.39 6.05
N VAL A 115 -6.42 4.39 5.23
CA VAL A 115 -5.74 4.57 3.95
C VAL A 115 -5.33 6.03 3.78
N HIS A 116 -4.13 6.27 3.29
CA HIS A 116 -3.70 7.57 2.80
C HIS A 116 -3.77 7.58 1.27
N HIS A 117 -4.43 8.57 0.69
CA HIS A 117 -4.47 8.80 -0.74
C HIS A 117 -3.47 9.89 -1.11
N LYS A 118 -2.66 9.66 -2.14
CA LYS A 118 -1.69 10.64 -2.63
C LYS A 118 -2.37 11.95 -3.00
N ASN A 119 -2.09 13.01 -2.26
CA ASN A 119 -2.70 14.33 -2.45
C ASN A 119 -2.00 15.12 -3.54
N ARG A 120 -0.67 15.00 -3.60
CA ARG A 120 0.16 15.78 -4.52
C ARG A 120 0.58 14.92 -5.70
N LEU A 121 -0.13 15.09 -6.80
CA LEU A 121 0.14 14.37 -8.04
C LEU A 121 1.17 15.11 -8.89
N THR A 122 2.09 14.36 -9.52
CA THR A 122 2.86 14.89 -10.65
C THR A 122 1.93 15.08 -11.87
N PRO A 123 2.34 15.85 -12.90
CA PRO A 123 1.57 15.92 -14.14
C PRO A 123 1.32 14.55 -14.78
N LEU A 124 2.24 13.60 -14.62
CA LEU A 124 2.09 12.23 -15.11
C LEU A 124 1.10 11.43 -14.25
N ASP A 125 1.18 11.54 -12.92
CA ASP A 125 0.21 10.90 -12.02
C ASP A 125 -1.23 11.31 -12.37
N ALA A 126 -1.45 12.59 -12.65
CA ALA A 126 -2.78 13.13 -12.97
C ALA A 126 -3.41 12.54 -14.24
N ILE A 127 -2.65 11.84 -15.08
CA ILE A 127 -3.18 11.08 -16.21
C ILE A 127 -3.93 9.84 -15.72
N ALA A 128 -3.44 9.18 -14.67
CA ALA A 128 -3.89 7.86 -14.24
C ALA A 128 -4.59 7.83 -12.88
N TYR A 129 -4.39 8.84 -12.03
CA TYR A 129 -4.88 8.86 -10.65
C TYR A 129 -5.69 10.11 -10.33
N SER A 130 -6.57 9.97 -9.34
CA SER A 130 -7.28 11.07 -8.69
C SER A 130 -6.50 11.55 -7.46
N PRO A 131 -6.46 12.88 -7.16
CA PRO A 131 -5.80 13.38 -5.97
C PRO A 131 -6.59 13.08 -4.71
N GLY A 132 -5.91 12.71 -3.63
CA GLY A 132 -6.47 12.70 -2.28
C GLY A 132 -6.73 14.13 -1.76
N THR A 133 -7.35 14.23 -0.60
CA THR A 133 -7.76 15.53 -0.01
C THR A 133 -7.40 15.69 1.46
N SER A 134 -6.80 14.66 2.08
CA SER A 134 -6.53 14.63 3.51
C SER A 134 -5.13 14.10 3.83
N PHE A 135 -4.62 14.48 5.00
CA PHE A 135 -3.39 13.94 5.57
C PHE A 135 -3.73 13.38 6.94
N GLU A 136 -3.68 12.06 7.04
CA GLU A 136 -3.94 11.37 8.29
C GLU A 136 -2.64 10.91 8.95
N THR A 137 -2.74 10.67 10.26
CA THR A 137 -1.69 9.99 11.02
C THR A 137 -2.26 8.74 11.67
N PHE A 138 -1.44 7.73 11.83
CA PHE A 138 -1.82 6.43 12.35
C PHE A 138 -0.97 6.07 13.56
N ASP A 139 -1.56 5.51 14.60
CA ASP A 139 -0.81 4.94 15.72
C ASP A 139 -0.43 3.50 15.37
N LEU A 140 0.86 3.26 15.10
CA LEU A 140 1.38 2.00 14.60
C LEU A 140 2.57 1.54 15.44
N CYS A 141 2.46 0.37 16.07
CA CYS A 141 3.51 -0.18 16.96
C CYS A 141 3.98 0.79 18.06
N GLY A 142 3.06 1.59 18.62
CA GLY A 142 3.35 2.53 19.70
C GLY A 142 4.00 3.85 19.26
N VAL A 143 4.05 4.12 17.96
CA VAL A 143 4.50 5.39 17.40
C VAL A 143 3.45 5.99 16.49
N ARG A 144 3.42 7.32 16.39
CA ARG A 144 2.57 8.03 15.45
C ARG A 144 3.27 8.18 14.11
N VAL A 145 2.63 7.69 13.04
CA VAL A 145 3.18 7.64 11.68
C VAL A 145 2.32 8.50 10.76
N GLY A 146 2.95 9.38 10.00
CA GLY A 146 2.37 10.05 8.83
C GLY A 146 2.87 9.38 7.56
N ILE A 147 2.06 9.40 6.50
CA ILE A 147 2.39 8.82 5.20
C ILE A 147 2.64 9.94 4.20
N VAL A 148 3.69 9.79 3.41
CA VAL A 148 3.96 10.58 2.21
C VAL A 148 4.29 9.62 1.06
N ILE A 149 3.71 9.85 -0.11
CA ILE A 149 3.93 9.00 -1.30
C ILE A 149 4.72 9.81 -2.33
N CYS A 150 5.98 9.41 -2.56
CA CYS A 150 6.84 9.92 -3.63
C CYS A 150 6.91 11.47 -3.64
N PHE A 151 6.22 12.13 -4.58
CA PHE A 151 6.24 13.59 -4.81
C PHE A 151 5.62 14.43 -3.68
N GLU A 152 5.09 13.80 -2.65
CA GLU A 152 4.58 14.50 -1.46
C GLU A 152 5.68 14.89 -0.46
N GLY A 153 6.86 14.27 -0.58
CA GLY A 153 8.00 14.50 0.31
C GLY A 153 9.01 15.53 -0.19
#